data_7286a0a5fab40f88ec2b9d29c4a74f7e
#
_entry.id   7286a0a5fab40f88ec2b9d29c4a74f7e
#
_cell.length_a   1.000
_cell.length_b   1.000
_cell.length_c   1.000
_cell.angle_alpha   90.00
_cell.angle_beta   90.00
_cell.angle_gamma   90.00
#
_symmetry.space_group_name_H-M   'P 1'
#
loop_
_entity.id
_entity.type
_entity.pdbx_description
1 polymer ?
#
loop_
_entity_poly.entity_id
_entity_poly.type
_entity_poly.pdbx_seq_one_letter_code
_entity_poly.pdbx_strand_id
1 'polypeptide(L)'
;MLDLLNEISEMVYVVDLENHDLLYMNTAGRKSFDAKEFEGKKCYHVIRHRETPCEECPNKELRQKDFVSWNFTDPATSLHYAIKSKQTEWEGRPACLALAVNVTESEKEKNALKNGMEGQEVLLECAKLLHILGDTDLEQAIDRALEKIGAYLEADRVYIFEIHNGIMSNTHEWCAPGIESQIAALQNMPVPQDEQLNPLFHDTDDITMSTLDHLKEKYPDECAELFNEQGIQRMMAIPLEQGKKLLGYLGVDNPSAQKLENISKLVHVLAYLLSAGLCRREDQIMRETLSYFDPLTGALNRSAFSRDLELFISLPESVGVVRIDINNMKQINDEKGQAFGDRVLIAMTETLKSLFGSGNIYRSSGDEFIVICRSISREKLDSKVQELGSLIEKNVECHASIGHQWARECSAIQRIIFEADEMMAANKKKYHQDTGIHHPVVTDDILGLAQPENLQKVIREGRFLVYFQPKVSIQNGKLIGAEALVRLRTPENVIVAPDRFIPLLERSRMISRIDFHVFDRVCAYLS
;
A
#
# COMPACT_ATOMS: atom_id res chain seq x y z
N MET A 1 -67.80 -18.72 -24.81
CA MET A 1 -66.52 -18.02 -25.19
C MET A 1 -66.08 -17.05 -24.05
N LEU A 2 -66.97 -16.23 -23.52
CA LEU A 2 -66.63 -15.29 -22.39
C LEU A 2 -66.21 -16.02 -21.13
N ASP A 3 -66.80 -17.18 -20.84
CA ASP A 3 -66.44 -17.98 -19.66
C ASP A 3 -64.97 -18.47 -19.74
N LEU A 4 -64.47 -18.83 -20.92
CA LEU A 4 -63.09 -19.22 -21.15
C LEU A 4 -62.11 -18.07 -20.91
N LEU A 5 -62.49 -16.84 -21.26
CA LEU A 5 -61.64 -15.67 -21.01
C LEU A 5 -61.56 -15.33 -19.50
N ASN A 6 -62.57 -15.69 -18.70
CA ASN A 6 -62.56 -15.52 -17.28
C ASN A 6 -61.69 -16.53 -16.50
N GLU A 7 -61.37 -17.67 -17.12
CA GLU A 7 -60.45 -18.69 -16.59
C GLU A 7 -58.97 -18.35 -16.84
N ILE A 8 -58.70 -17.38 -17.72
CA ILE A 8 -57.35 -16.92 -18.00
C ILE A 8 -56.83 -16.14 -16.80
N SER A 9 -55.63 -16.50 -16.32
CA SER A 9 -54.95 -15.86 -15.15
C SER A 9 -54.45 -14.45 -15.46
N GLU A 10 -54.17 -14.19 -16.74
CA GLU A 10 -53.69 -12.89 -17.24
C GLU A 10 -54.88 -11.96 -17.47
N MET A 11 -54.65 -10.68 -17.42
CA MET A 11 -55.67 -9.67 -17.65
C MET A 11 -56.01 -9.60 -19.14
N VAL A 12 -57.31 -9.80 -19.45
CA VAL A 12 -57.87 -9.63 -20.80
C VAL A 12 -58.93 -8.54 -20.74
N TYR A 13 -58.81 -7.56 -21.63
CA TYR A 13 -59.80 -6.51 -21.74
C TYR A 13 -60.03 -6.11 -23.21
N VAL A 14 -61.24 -5.60 -23.47
CA VAL A 14 -61.63 -5.10 -24.78
C VAL A 14 -62.07 -3.64 -24.65
N VAL A 15 -61.55 -2.81 -25.57
CA VAL A 15 -61.80 -1.36 -25.60
C VAL A 15 -62.33 -0.96 -26.95
N ASP A 16 -63.38 -0.15 -26.96
CA ASP A 16 -63.91 0.47 -28.17
C ASP A 16 -62.87 1.47 -28.74
N LEU A 17 -62.56 1.33 -30.04
CA LEU A 17 -61.53 2.15 -30.71
C LEU A 17 -61.99 3.58 -30.99
N GLU A 18 -63.27 3.85 -31.06
CA GLU A 18 -63.82 5.18 -31.38
C GLU A 18 -63.94 6.06 -30.12
N ASN A 19 -64.47 5.50 -29.02
CA ASN A 19 -64.80 6.26 -27.84
C ASN A 19 -64.02 5.89 -26.58
N HIS A 20 -63.15 4.84 -26.67
CA HIS A 20 -62.32 4.34 -25.56
C HIS A 20 -63.11 3.70 -24.39
N ASP A 21 -64.35 3.29 -24.59
CA ASP A 21 -65.12 2.60 -23.60
C ASP A 21 -64.62 1.17 -23.38
N LEU A 22 -64.55 0.73 -22.10
CA LEU A 22 -64.29 -0.67 -21.78
C LEU A 22 -65.54 -1.49 -22.06
N LEU A 23 -65.43 -2.40 -23.05
CA LEU A 23 -66.50 -3.28 -23.47
C LEU A 23 -66.50 -4.62 -22.71
N TYR A 24 -65.30 -5.07 -22.31
CA TYR A 24 -65.13 -6.32 -21.59
C TYR A 24 -63.87 -6.26 -20.75
N MET A 25 -63.90 -6.91 -19.58
CA MET A 25 -62.75 -7.17 -18.74
C MET A 25 -62.94 -8.49 -18.01
N ASN A 26 -61.97 -9.41 -18.10
CA ASN A 26 -62.06 -10.70 -17.42
C ASN A 26 -61.88 -10.59 -15.92
N THR A 27 -62.09 -11.69 -15.21
CA THR A 27 -62.00 -11.75 -13.75
C THR A 27 -60.63 -11.28 -13.22
N ALA A 28 -59.56 -11.66 -13.88
CA ALA A 28 -58.20 -11.25 -13.51
C ALA A 28 -58.02 -9.73 -13.63
N GLY A 29 -58.46 -9.11 -14.73
CA GLY A 29 -58.39 -7.67 -14.95
C GLY A 29 -59.22 -6.89 -13.93
N ARG A 30 -60.45 -7.33 -13.66
CA ARG A 30 -61.33 -6.71 -12.63
C ARG A 30 -60.70 -6.72 -11.27
N LYS A 31 -60.02 -7.79 -10.89
CA LYS A 31 -59.34 -7.91 -9.63
C LYS A 31 -58.12 -7.01 -9.53
N SER A 32 -57.32 -6.94 -10.61
CA SER A 32 -56.07 -6.18 -10.62
C SER A 32 -56.27 -4.67 -10.58
N PHE A 33 -57.34 -4.16 -11.21
CA PHE A 33 -57.67 -2.72 -11.23
C PHE A 33 -58.77 -2.32 -10.28
N ASP A 34 -59.18 -3.21 -9.34
CA ASP A 34 -60.35 -3.04 -8.47
C ASP A 34 -61.62 -2.49 -9.19
N ALA A 35 -61.80 -2.98 -10.43
CA ALA A 35 -62.83 -2.49 -11.33
C ALA A 35 -64.07 -3.37 -11.29
N LYS A 36 -64.84 -3.29 -10.19
CA LYS A 36 -66.09 -4.05 -10.05
C LYS A 36 -67.15 -3.66 -11.08
N GLU A 37 -67.22 -2.38 -11.42
CA GLU A 37 -68.11 -1.80 -12.45
C GLU A 37 -67.22 -1.08 -13.48
N PHE A 38 -67.01 -1.64 -14.63
CA PHE A 38 -66.14 -1.10 -15.66
C PHE A 38 -66.89 -0.81 -16.99
N GLU A 39 -67.97 -1.46 -17.22
CA GLU A 39 -68.73 -1.34 -18.49
C GLU A 39 -69.12 0.10 -18.77
N GLY A 40 -68.76 0.59 -19.97
CA GLY A 40 -68.97 1.96 -20.39
C GLY A 40 -68.08 3.02 -19.76
N LYS A 41 -67.18 2.64 -18.84
CA LYS A 41 -66.14 3.55 -18.33
C LYS A 41 -64.96 3.63 -19.34
N LYS A 42 -64.27 4.75 -19.36
CA LYS A 42 -63.10 4.97 -20.24
C LYS A 42 -61.91 4.14 -19.80
N CYS A 43 -61.23 3.49 -20.75
CA CYS A 43 -60.05 2.67 -20.48
C CYS A 43 -58.92 3.44 -19.80
N TYR A 44 -58.69 4.71 -20.17
CA TYR A 44 -57.69 5.57 -19.56
C TYR A 44 -58.03 5.96 -18.11
N HIS A 45 -59.32 5.96 -17.77
CA HIS A 45 -59.77 6.21 -16.40
C HIS A 45 -59.57 5.00 -15.49
N VAL A 46 -60.00 3.81 -15.95
CA VAL A 46 -59.94 2.58 -15.14
C VAL A 46 -58.55 1.97 -15.07
N ILE A 47 -57.87 1.91 -16.22
CA ILE A 47 -56.57 1.18 -16.36
C ILE A 47 -55.37 2.11 -16.16
N ARG A 48 -55.54 3.42 -16.44
CA ARG A 48 -54.41 4.38 -16.46
C ARG A 48 -54.54 5.43 -15.38
N HIS A 49 -55.60 5.47 -14.65
CA HIS A 49 -55.91 6.48 -13.63
C HIS A 49 -55.76 7.93 -14.15
N ARG A 50 -56.20 8.18 -15.41
CA ARG A 50 -56.11 9.50 -16.07
C ARG A 50 -57.48 10.07 -16.39
N GLU A 51 -57.59 11.38 -16.40
CA GLU A 51 -58.81 12.09 -16.76
C GLU A 51 -58.98 12.28 -18.29
N THR A 52 -57.88 12.14 -19.04
CA THR A 52 -57.85 12.38 -20.47
C THR A 52 -57.27 11.18 -21.20
N PRO A 53 -57.58 10.96 -22.49
CA PRO A 53 -56.97 9.89 -23.32
C PRO A 53 -55.47 9.92 -23.29
N CYS A 54 -54.81 8.76 -23.39
CA CYS A 54 -53.36 8.62 -23.40
C CYS A 54 -52.79 9.28 -24.64
N GLU A 55 -51.73 10.11 -24.49
CA GLU A 55 -51.04 10.76 -25.62
C GLU A 55 -50.42 9.70 -26.56
N GLU A 56 -49.81 8.69 -25.95
CA GLU A 56 -49.18 7.55 -26.61
C GLU A 56 -50.13 6.33 -26.62
N CYS A 57 -51.36 6.54 -27.09
CA CYS A 57 -52.34 5.45 -27.09
C CYS A 57 -51.97 4.45 -28.22
N PRO A 58 -51.67 3.17 -27.88
CA PRO A 58 -51.32 2.15 -28.88
C PRO A 58 -52.42 1.84 -29.87
N ASN A 59 -53.67 2.20 -29.56
CA ASN A 59 -54.80 1.98 -30.45
C ASN A 59 -54.64 2.64 -31.83
N LYS A 60 -53.77 3.67 -31.98
CA LYS A 60 -53.49 4.34 -33.24
C LYS A 60 -52.62 3.49 -34.18
N GLU A 61 -51.89 2.52 -33.64
CA GLU A 61 -50.99 1.64 -34.41
C GLU A 61 -51.56 0.23 -34.65
N LEU A 62 -52.72 -0.05 -34.10
CA LEU A 62 -53.32 -1.39 -34.21
C LEU A 62 -53.71 -1.75 -35.64
N ARG A 63 -53.45 -3.02 -36.01
CA ARG A 63 -53.80 -3.63 -37.30
C ARG A 63 -54.64 -4.89 -37.06
N GLN A 64 -55.46 -5.23 -38.04
CA GLN A 64 -56.34 -6.41 -37.95
C GLN A 64 -55.61 -7.75 -37.94
N LYS A 65 -54.39 -7.79 -38.52
CA LYS A 65 -53.67 -9.06 -38.71
C LYS A 65 -52.61 -9.35 -37.65
N ASP A 66 -52.01 -8.31 -37.01
CA ASP A 66 -50.85 -8.49 -36.15
C ASP A 66 -51.11 -7.97 -34.74
N PHE A 67 -50.47 -8.59 -33.76
CA PHE A 67 -50.42 -8.06 -32.41
C PHE A 67 -49.36 -6.97 -32.29
N VAL A 68 -49.69 -5.87 -31.66
CA VAL A 68 -48.75 -4.83 -31.22
C VAL A 68 -48.39 -5.09 -29.76
N SER A 69 -47.10 -5.13 -29.47
CA SER A 69 -46.58 -5.33 -28.09
C SER A 69 -46.05 -4.02 -27.55
N TRP A 70 -46.40 -3.71 -26.32
CA TRP A 70 -45.96 -2.51 -25.62
C TRP A 70 -45.94 -2.73 -24.12
N ASN A 71 -45.18 -1.91 -23.38
CA ASN A 71 -45.04 -2.01 -21.93
C ASN A 71 -45.73 -0.83 -21.25
N PHE A 72 -46.25 -1.09 -20.04
CA PHE A 72 -46.90 -0.09 -19.21
C PHE A 72 -46.50 -0.25 -17.77
N THR A 73 -46.12 0.86 -17.12
CA THR A 73 -45.94 0.93 -15.67
C THR A 73 -47.11 1.68 -15.08
N ASP A 74 -47.84 1.05 -14.16
CA ASP A 74 -48.94 1.68 -13.47
C ASP A 74 -48.40 2.69 -12.45
N PRO A 75 -48.69 3.99 -12.61
CA PRO A 75 -48.16 5.03 -11.72
C PRO A 75 -48.70 4.94 -10.27
N ALA A 76 -49.85 4.30 -10.06
CA ALA A 76 -50.45 4.18 -8.73
C ALA A 76 -49.88 3.01 -7.92
N THR A 77 -49.57 1.90 -8.58
CA THR A 77 -49.09 0.66 -7.95
C THR A 77 -47.65 0.34 -8.23
N SER A 78 -47.00 1.06 -9.16
CA SER A 78 -45.65 0.79 -9.68
C SER A 78 -45.50 -0.61 -10.29
N LEU A 79 -46.57 -1.28 -10.65
CA LEU A 79 -46.55 -2.57 -11.32
C LEU A 79 -46.27 -2.42 -12.81
N HIS A 80 -45.45 -3.33 -13.35
CA HIS A 80 -45.06 -3.36 -14.77
C HIS A 80 -45.88 -4.40 -15.52
N TYR A 81 -46.46 -3.99 -16.64
CA TYR A 81 -47.26 -4.84 -17.49
C TYR A 81 -46.70 -4.91 -18.90
N ALA A 82 -46.50 -6.11 -19.44
CA ALA A 82 -46.30 -6.35 -20.87
C ALA A 82 -47.66 -6.60 -21.51
N ILE A 83 -48.00 -5.78 -22.51
CA ILE A 83 -49.34 -5.80 -23.12
C ILE A 83 -49.20 -6.15 -24.60
N LYS A 84 -50.04 -7.08 -25.04
CA LYS A 84 -50.20 -7.39 -26.46
C LYS A 84 -51.63 -7.00 -26.86
N SER A 85 -51.73 -6.14 -27.86
CA SER A 85 -53.00 -5.61 -28.32
C SER A 85 -53.24 -5.88 -29.82
N LYS A 86 -54.47 -6.12 -30.19
CA LYS A 86 -54.84 -6.37 -31.59
C LYS A 86 -56.19 -5.73 -31.87
N GLN A 87 -56.37 -5.21 -33.08
CA GLN A 87 -57.68 -4.79 -33.55
C GLN A 87 -58.56 -6.00 -33.81
N THR A 88 -59.80 -5.94 -33.33
CA THR A 88 -60.85 -6.98 -33.50
C THR A 88 -62.21 -6.33 -33.70
N GLU A 89 -63.21 -7.12 -33.98
CA GLU A 89 -64.58 -6.71 -33.94
C GLU A 89 -65.25 -7.32 -32.70
N TRP A 90 -65.96 -6.48 -31.93
CA TRP A 90 -66.66 -6.88 -30.74
C TRP A 90 -68.10 -6.37 -30.82
N GLU A 91 -69.07 -7.30 -30.91
CA GLU A 91 -70.50 -6.98 -31.05
C GLU A 91 -70.78 -5.97 -32.18
N GLY A 92 -70.09 -6.15 -33.33
CA GLY A 92 -70.24 -5.32 -34.50
C GLY A 92 -69.54 -3.94 -34.45
N ARG A 93 -68.70 -3.70 -33.46
CA ARG A 93 -67.93 -2.45 -33.30
C ARG A 93 -66.43 -2.70 -33.44
N PRO A 94 -65.69 -1.76 -34.04
CA PRO A 94 -64.22 -1.84 -34.04
C PRO A 94 -63.69 -1.74 -32.59
N ALA A 95 -62.93 -2.73 -32.17
CA ALA A 95 -62.43 -2.80 -30.79
C ALA A 95 -60.94 -3.23 -30.76
N CYS A 96 -60.30 -2.92 -29.65
CA CYS A 96 -59.00 -3.40 -29.26
C CYS A 96 -59.13 -4.53 -28.26
N LEU A 97 -58.67 -5.72 -28.60
CA LEU A 97 -58.44 -6.80 -27.63
C LEU A 97 -57.03 -6.67 -27.10
N ALA A 98 -56.90 -6.60 -25.77
CA ALA A 98 -55.59 -6.51 -25.09
C ALA A 98 -55.44 -7.63 -24.08
N LEU A 99 -54.25 -8.23 -24.07
CA LEU A 99 -53.78 -9.16 -23.05
C LEU A 99 -52.63 -8.49 -22.31
N ALA A 100 -52.78 -8.31 -20.99
CA ALA A 100 -51.78 -7.70 -20.15
C ALA A 100 -51.24 -8.71 -19.11
N VAL A 101 -49.95 -8.89 -19.11
CA VAL A 101 -49.22 -9.78 -18.19
C VAL A 101 -48.43 -8.94 -17.22
N ASN A 102 -48.59 -9.19 -15.90
CA ASN A 102 -47.75 -8.55 -14.88
C ASN A 102 -46.34 -9.14 -14.99
N VAL A 103 -45.38 -8.30 -15.29
CA VAL A 103 -43.96 -8.69 -15.46
C VAL A 103 -43.07 -8.03 -14.41
N THR A 104 -43.67 -7.49 -13.35
CA THR A 104 -42.92 -6.73 -12.33
C THR A 104 -41.79 -7.54 -11.73
N GLU A 105 -42.06 -8.78 -11.34
CA GLU A 105 -41.05 -9.66 -10.73
C GLU A 105 -39.96 -10.04 -11.73
N SER A 106 -40.34 -10.41 -12.96
CA SER A 106 -39.39 -10.71 -14.04
C SER A 106 -38.51 -9.52 -14.43
N GLU A 107 -39.05 -8.30 -14.46
CA GLU A 107 -38.23 -7.10 -14.73
C GLU A 107 -37.32 -6.76 -13.53
N LYS A 108 -37.76 -6.98 -12.28
CA LYS A 108 -36.88 -6.86 -11.10
C LYS A 108 -35.73 -7.85 -11.16
N GLU A 109 -36.02 -9.14 -11.43
CA GLU A 109 -35.00 -10.19 -11.55
C GLU A 109 -34.01 -9.87 -12.68
N LYS A 110 -34.52 -9.44 -13.83
CA LYS A 110 -33.69 -9.06 -14.98
C LYS A 110 -32.77 -7.86 -14.66
N ASN A 111 -33.29 -6.85 -13.98
CA ASN A 111 -32.51 -5.69 -13.54
C ASN A 111 -31.47 -6.07 -12.48
N ALA A 112 -31.86 -6.93 -11.52
CA ALA A 112 -30.91 -7.45 -10.53
C ALA A 112 -29.78 -8.26 -11.18
N LEU A 113 -30.12 -9.12 -12.15
CA LEU A 113 -29.12 -9.88 -12.93
C LEU A 113 -28.19 -8.94 -13.72
N LYS A 114 -28.75 -7.94 -14.40
CA LYS A 114 -27.97 -6.95 -15.15
C LYS A 114 -27.02 -6.18 -14.23
N ASN A 115 -27.51 -5.66 -13.10
CA ASN A 115 -26.68 -4.98 -12.11
C ASN A 115 -25.60 -5.91 -11.56
N GLY A 116 -25.90 -7.18 -11.30
CA GLY A 116 -24.92 -8.18 -10.87
C GLY A 116 -23.81 -8.41 -11.89
N MET A 117 -24.17 -8.50 -13.20
CA MET A 117 -23.18 -8.65 -14.27
C MET A 117 -22.29 -7.41 -14.42
N GLU A 118 -22.87 -6.21 -14.41
CA GLU A 118 -22.12 -4.95 -14.42
C GLU A 118 -21.15 -4.85 -13.24
N GLY A 119 -21.61 -5.24 -12.05
CA GLY A 119 -20.77 -5.27 -10.85
C GLY A 119 -19.60 -6.25 -10.94
N GLN A 120 -19.83 -7.44 -11.53
CA GLN A 120 -18.74 -8.40 -11.77
C GLN A 120 -17.71 -7.87 -12.77
N GLU A 121 -18.14 -7.15 -13.79
CA GLU A 121 -17.24 -6.52 -14.76
C GLU A 121 -16.36 -5.46 -14.08
N VAL A 122 -16.94 -4.58 -13.26
CA VAL A 122 -16.22 -3.58 -12.48
C VAL A 122 -15.21 -4.25 -11.54
N LEU A 123 -15.62 -5.33 -10.85
CA LEU A 123 -14.72 -6.08 -9.97
C LEU A 123 -13.51 -6.65 -10.74
N LEU A 124 -13.75 -7.24 -11.92
CA LEU A 124 -12.69 -7.79 -12.76
C LEU A 124 -11.73 -6.69 -13.24
N GLU A 125 -12.24 -5.52 -13.60
CA GLU A 125 -11.41 -4.38 -14.00
C GLU A 125 -10.59 -3.85 -12.83
N CYS A 126 -11.17 -3.68 -11.65
CA CYS A 126 -10.45 -3.29 -10.44
C CYS A 126 -9.38 -4.33 -10.06
N ALA A 127 -9.70 -5.63 -10.16
CA ALA A 127 -8.73 -6.69 -9.91
C ALA A 127 -7.55 -6.63 -10.89
N LYS A 128 -7.79 -6.37 -12.17
CA LYS A 128 -6.73 -6.17 -13.17
C LYS A 128 -5.88 -4.95 -12.82
N LEU A 129 -6.49 -3.80 -12.50
CA LEU A 129 -5.77 -2.59 -12.12
C LEU A 129 -4.87 -2.83 -10.90
N LEU A 130 -5.38 -3.47 -9.86
CA LEU A 130 -4.67 -3.67 -8.61
C LEU A 130 -3.66 -4.84 -8.65
N HIS A 131 -3.73 -5.75 -9.63
CA HIS A 131 -2.88 -6.94 -9.71
C HIS A 131 -1.75 -6.85 -10.74
N ILE A 132 -1.98 -6.19 -11.89
CA ILE A 132 -1.09 -6.22 -13.08
C ILE A 132 0.06 -5.22 -12.98
N LEU A 133 -0.08 -4.16 -12.19
CA LEU A 133 0.92 -3.11 -12.14
C LEU A 133 2.07 -3.51 -11.23
N GLY A 134 3.27 -3.66 -11.85
CA GLY A 134 4.53 -3.64 -11.14
C GLY A 134 4.68 -2.28 -10.42
N ASP A 135 5.56 -2.24 -9.49
CA ASP A 135 5.79 -1.32 -8.38
C ASP A 135 5.65 0.21 -8.59
N THR A 136 5.41 0.70 -9.79
CA THR A 136 5.48 2.14 -10.10
C THR A 136 4.15 2.88 -10.12
N ASP A 137 3.01 2.21 -9.99
CA ASP A 137 1.73 2.86 -10.30
C ASP A 137 0.53 2.43 -9.43
N LEU A 138 0.78 1.92 -8.20
CA LEU A 138 -0.30 1.45 -7.32
C LEU A 138 -1.26 2.59 -6.91
N GLU A 139 -0.74 3.79 -6.64
CA GLU A 139 -1.55 4.96 -6.29
C GLU A 139 -2.55 5.29 -7.41
N GLN A 140 -2.08 5.37 -8.67
CA GLN A 140 -2.96 5.59 -9.82
C GLN A 140 -3.93 4.42 -10.04
N ALA A 141 -3.53 3.20 -9.74
CA ALA A 141 -4.40 2.04 -9.83
C ALA A 141 -5.54 2.09 -8.81
N ILE A 142 -5.25 2.53 -7.59
CA ILE A 142 -6.25 2.77 -6.55
C ILE A 142 -7.21 3.87 -7.01
N ASP A 143 -6.72 5.02 -7.45
CA ASP A 143 -7.57 6.14 -7.90
C ASP A 143 -8.53 5.72 -9.02
N ARG A 144 -8.02 4.97 -10.02
CA ARG A 144 -8.86 4.43 -11.11
C ARG A 144 -9.87 3.39 -10.61
N ALA A 145 -9.51 2.60 -9.62
CA ALA A 145 -10.44 1.64 -9.02
C ALA A 145 -11.57 2.37 -8.28
N LEU A 146 -11.25 3.43 -7.51
CA LEU A 146 -12.25 4.27 -6.84
C LEU A 146 -13.19 4.94 -7.84
N GLU A 147 -12.68 5.48 -8.95
CA GLU A 147 -13.48 6.05 -10.05
C GLU A 147 -14.48 5.04 -10.60
N LYS A 148 -14.03 3.81 -10.91
CA LYS A 148 -14.91 2.76 -11.44
C LYS A 148 -15.97 2.32 -10.43
N ILE A 149 -15.59 2.19 -9.17
CA ILE A 149 -16.51 1.87 -8.08
C ILE A 149 -17.57 2.97 -7.93
N GLY A 150 -17.12 4.22 -7.88
CA GLY A 150 -18.00 5.37 -7.71
C GLY A 150 -18.99 5.54 -8.87
N ALA A 151 -18.51 5.40 -10.10
CA ALA A 151 -19.35 5.45 -11.30
C ALA A 151 -20.39 4.30 -11.32
N TYR A 152 -19.99 3.08 -10.96
CA TYR A 152 -20.92 1.93 -10.87
C TYR A 152 -21.98 2.12 -9.80
N LEU A 153 -21.57 2.63 -8.64
CA LEU A 153 -22.47 2.88 -7.49
C LEU A 153 -23.33 4.12 -7.65
N GLU A 154 -23.06 4.93 -8.68
CA GLU A 154 -23.66 6.25 -8.83
C GLU A 154 -23.51 7.08 -7.54
N ALA A 155 -22.33 6.97 -6.91
CA ALA A 155 -22.02 7.59 -5.63
C ALA A 155 -21.54 9.03 -5.80
N ASP A 156 -21.65 9.84 -4.73
CA ASP A 156 -21.08 11.18 -4.71
C ASP A 156 -19.57 11.15 -4.48
N ARG A 157 -19.11 10.30 -3.56
CA ARG A 157 -17.68 10.11 -3.22
C ARG A 157 -17.37 8.64 -2.93
N VAL A 158 -16.14 8.26 -3.27
CA VAL A 158 -15.52 7.00 -2.83
C VAL A 158 -14.12 7.32 -2.37
N TYR A 159 -13.74 6.87 -1.17
CA TYR A 159 -12.49 7.27 -0.55
C TYR A 159 -11.87 6.17 0.31
N ILE A 160 -10.57 6.29 0.55
CA ILE A 160 -9.82 5.40 1.45
C ILE A 160 -9.25 6.23 2.59
N PHE A 161 -9.58 5.82 3.81
CA PHE A 161 -8.85 6.21 5.00
C PHE A 161 -7.80 5.16 5.34
N GLU A 162 -6.54 5.58 5.49
CA GLU A 162 -5.47 4.72 5.99
C GLU A 162 -5.14 5.06 7.45
N ILE A 163 -4.79 4.02 8.22
CA ILE A 163 -4.46 4.13 9.63
C ILE A 163 -2.99 3.81 9.84
N HIS A 164 -2.23 4.80 10.33
CA HIS A 164 -0.84 4.66 10.70
C HIS A 164 -0.59 5.17 12.11
N ASN A 165 -0.06 4.33 13.00
CA ASN A 165 0.27 4.70 14.38
C ASN A 165 -0.89 5.33 15.17
N GLY A 166 -2.12 4.88 14.97
CA GLY A 166 -3.30 5.41 15.65
C GLY A 166 -3.83 6.74 15.07
N ILE A 167 -3.32 7.15 13.91
CA ILE A 167 -3.78 8.33 13.16
C ILE A 167 -4.39 7.86 11.85
N MET A 168 -5.53 8.43 11.50
CA MET A 168 -6.30 8.16 10.29
C MET A 168 -6.24 9.36 9.35
N SER A 169 -5.99 9.10 8.05
CA SER A 169 -5.97 10.15 7.02
C SER A 169 -6.67 9.67 5.76
N ASN A 170 -7.42 10.56 5.11
CA ASN A 170 -7.96 10.31 3.78
C ASN A 170 -6.82 10.37 2.76
N THR A 171 -6.43 9.23 2.21
CA THR A 171 -5.27 9.11 1.30
C THR A 171 -5.67 9.11 -0.16
N HIS A 172 -6.86 8.59 -0.48
CA HIS A 172 -7.39 8.51 -1.84
C HIS A 172 -8.85 8.90 -1.86
N GLU A 173 -9.27 9.69 -2.84
CA GLU A 173 -10.66 10.12 -2.96
C GLU A 173 -11.02 10.33 -4.43
N TRP A 174 -12.13 9.74 -4.83
CA TRP A 174 -12.83 10.06 -6.07
C TRP A 174 -14.13 10.79 -5.75
N CYS A 175 -14.42 11.86 -6.49
CA CYS A 175 -15.65 12.62 -6.38
C CYS A 175 -16.40 12.64 -7.71
N ALA A 176 -17.71 12.53 -7.67
CA ALA A 176 -18.57 12.72 -8.83
C ALA A 176 -18.51 14.17 -9.33
N PRO A 177 -18.83 14.42 -10.62
CA PRO A 177 -18.84 15.79 -11.15
C PRO A 177 -19.73 16.75 -10.32
N GLY A 178 -19.14 17.83 -9.82
CA GLY A 178 -19.83 18.82 -9.00
C GLY A 178 -19.76 18.59 -7.48
N ILE A 179 -19.13 17.52 -7.03
CA ILE A 179 -18.89 17.24 -5.61
C ILE A 179 -17.47 17.71 -5.24
N GLU A 180 -17.36 18.46 -4.14
CA GLU A 180 -16.07 18.95 -3.64
C GLU A 180 -15.29 17.87 -2.88
N SER A 181 -13.97 17.80 -3.13
CA SER A 181 -13.07 16.89 -2.43
C SER A 181 -12.87 17.32 -0.97
N GLN A 182 -12.83 16.34 -0.08
CA GLN A 182 -12.55 16.50 1.35
C GLN A 182 -11.17 15.98 1.77
N ILE A 183 -10.39 15.48 0.84
CA ILE A 183 -9.09 14.85 1.12
C ILE A 183 -8.15 15.77 1.93
N ALA A 184 -8.13 17.07 1.65
CA ALA A 184 -7.27 18.03 2.34
C ALA A 184 -7.74 18.34 3.78
N ALA A 185 -9.03 18.27 4.04
CA ALA A 185 -9.63 18.56 5.35
C ALA A 185 -9.55 17.34 6.29
N LEU A 186 -9.54 16.11 5.76
CA LEU A 186 -9.63 14.87 6.52
C LEU A 186 -8.25 14.22 6.68
N GLN A 187 -7.27 14.97 7.22
CA GLN A 187 -5.90 14.53 7.46
C GLN A 187 -5.57 14.48 8.94
N ASN A 188 -4.75 13.51 9.33
CA ASN A 188 -4.19 13.36 10.68
C ASN A 188 -5.24 13.31 11.80
N MET A 189 -6.38 12.69 11.55
CA MET A 189 -7.43 12.51 12.55
C MET A 189 -7.07 11.38 13.53
N PRO A 190 -7.33 11.54 14.83
CA PRO A 190 -7.16 10.42 15.76
C PRO A 190 -8.14 9.30 15.39
N VAL A 191 -7.66 8.06 15.40
CA VAL A 191 -8.55 6.91 15.29
C VAL A 191 -9.40 6.88 16.56
N PRO A 192 -10.73 6.89 16.44
CA PRO A 192 -11.60 6.83 17.60
C PRO A 192 -11.31 5.55 18.40
N GLN A 193 -10.86 5.71 19.64
CA GLN A 193 -10.54 4.58 20.54
C GLN A 193 -11.77 4.05 21.27
N ASP A 194 -12.89 4.76 21.21
CA ASP A 194 -14.08 4.40 21.92
C ASP A 194 -14.87 3.30 21.20
N GLU A 195 -15.36 2.36 22.00
CA GLU A 195 -16.36 1.34 21.60
C GLU A 195 -17.59 1.94 20.90
N GLN A 196 -17.77 3.25 20.94
CA GLN A 196 -18.90 3.98 20.33
C GLN A 196 -18.77 4.17 18.81
N LEU A 197 -17.57 4.29 18.26
CA LEU A 197 -17.35 4.30 16.79
C LEU A 197 -17.01 2.92 16.23
N ASN A 198 -16.59 2.01 17.09
CA ASN A 198 -16.36 0.61 16.76
C ASN A 198 -17.60 -0.10 16.16
N PRO A 199 -18.86 0.20 16.59
CA PRO A 199 -20.03 -0.40 15.96
C PRO A 199 -20.34 0.07 14.53
N LEU A 200 -19.82 1.23 14.07
CA LEU A 200 -19.88 1.56 12.63
C LEU A 200 -19.02 0.61 11.79
N PHE A 201 -18.02 0.00 12.43
CA PHE A 201 -16.96 -0.74 11.74
C PHE A 201 -16.79 -2.18 12.22
N HIS A 202 -17.43 -2.58 13.33
CA HIS A 202 -17.18 -3.88 13.98
C HIS A 202 -18.38 -4.80 14.13
N ASP A 203 -19.55 -4.44 13.62
CA ASP A 203 -20.64 -5.43 13.61
C ASP A 203 -20.41 -6.39 12.43
N THR A 204 -19.70 -7.45 12.79
CA THR A 204 -19.64 -8.78 12.17
C THR A 204 -20.31 -8.93 10.80
N ASP A 205 -19.51 -9.28 9.80
CA ASP A 205 -19.87 -9.90 8.52
C ASP A 205 -20.70 -9.07 7.52
N ASP A 206 -21.22 -7.90 7.85
CA ASP A 206 -22.01 -7.09 6.94
C ASP A 206 -21.51 -5.65 6.78
N ILE A 207 -21.57 -5.18 5.55
CA ILE A 207 -21.33 -3.79 5.18
C ILE A 207 -22.26 -2.90 6.01
N THR A 208 -21.67 -2.07 6.86
CA THR A 208 -22.47 -1.12 7.65
C THR A 208 -22.95 -0.01 6.75
N MET A 209 -24.20 -0.09 6.35
CA MET A 209 -24.88 0.99 5.65
C MET A 209 -25.71 1.78 6.64
N SER A 210 -25.33 3.04 6.86
CA SER A 210 -26.07 3.93 7.76
C SER A 210 -26.76 5.04 6.97
N THR A 211 -28.04 5.26 7.26
CA THR A 211 -28.75 6.47 6.80
C THR A 211 -28.44 7.63 7.73
N LEU A 212 -28.60 8.86 7.24
CA LEU A 212 -28.38 10.06 8.05
C LEU A 212 -29.18 10.05 9.36
N ASP A 213 -30.42 9.56 9.34
CA ASP A 213 -31.29 9.49 10.52
C ASP A 213 -30.72 8.50 11.56
N HIS A 214 -30.22 7.36 11.13
CA HIS A 214 -29.58 6.38 12.01
C HIS A 214 -28.24 6.91 12.56
N LEU A 215 -27.47 7.65 11.75
CA LEU A 215 -26.23 8.28 12.19
C LEU A 215 -26.50 9.38 13.23
N LYS A 216 -27.55 10.19 13.05
CA LYS A 216 -27.98 11.21 14.03
C LYS A 216 -28.47 10.61 15.33
N GLU A 217 -29.17 9.49 15.29
CA GLU A 217 -29.64 8.78 16.48
C GLU A 217 -28.47 8.21 17.30
N LYS A 218 -27.44 7.72 16.61
CA LYS A 218 -26.29 7.05 17.21
C LYS A 218 -25.15 8.01 17.62
N TYR A 219 -25.01 9.16 16.91
CA TYR A 219 -23.94 10.16 17.10
C TYR A 219 -24.54 11.58 17.13
N PRO A 220 -25.12 12.00 18.27
CA PRO A 220 -26.06 13.13 18.29
C PRO A 220 -25.49 14.50 17.94
N ASP A 221 -24.26 14.86 18.30
CA ASP A 221 -23.90 16.28 18.29
C ASP A 221 -22.80 16.72 17.30
N GLU A 222 -21.71 15.99 17.12
CA GLU A 222 -20.58 16.48 16.30
C GLU A 222 -20.51 15.85 14.90
N CYS A 223 -20.82 14.55 14.77
CA CYS A 223 -20.79 13.88 13.48
C CYS A 223 -21.98 14.23 12.59
N ALA A 224 -23.15 14.49 13.19
CA ALA A 224 -24.37 14.79 12.44
C ALA A 224 -24.30 16.16 11.74
N GLU A 225 -23.64 17.16 12.32
CA GLU A 225 -23.42 18.44 11.67
C GLU A 225 -22.47 18.30 10.47
N LEU A 226 -21.37 17.56 10.62
CA LEU A 226 -20.42 17.29 9.55
C LEU A 226 -21.07 16.57 8.36
N PHE A 227 -21.89 15.56 8.62
CA PHE A 227 -22.61 14.84 7.57
C PHE A 227 -23.63 15.71 6.84
N ASN A 228 -24.32 16.60 7.56
CA ASN A 228 -25.25 17.57 6.96
C ASN A 228 -24.53 18.59 6.08
N GLU A 229 -23.41 19.15 6.54
CA GLU A 229 -22.61 20.10 5.78
C GLU A 229 -22.04 19.50 4.50
N GLN A 230 -21.69 18.22 4.52
CA GLN A 230 -21.18 17.50 3.36
C GLN A 230 -22.26 16.90 2.46
N GLY A 231 -23.55 17.07 2.79
CA GLY A 231 -24.68 16.55 2.01
C GLY A 231 -24.82 15.03 2.04
N ILE A 232 -24.25 14.34 3.04
CA ILE A 232 -24.27 12.88 3.15
C ILE A 232 -25.63 12.44 3.69
N GLN A 233 -26.40 11.73 2.87
CA GLN A 233 -27.68 11.12 3.25
C GLN A 233 -27.53 9.65 3.60
N ARG A 234 -26.58 8.97 2.95
CA ARG A 234 -26.26 7.55 3.15
C ARG A 234 -24.75 7.40 3.08
N MET A 235 -24.21 6.60 3.97
CA MET A 235 -22.79 6.28 3.98
C MET A 235 -22.60 4.78 4.10
N MET A 236 -21.62 4.26 3.40
CA MET A 236 -21.16 2.89 3.53
C MET A 236 -19.67 2.93 3.89
N ALA A 237 -19.30 2.21 4.94
CA ALA A 237 -17.91 2.07 5.36
C ALA A 237 -17.55 0.60 5.49
N ILE A 238 -16.42 0.22 4.90
CA ILE A 238 -15.95 -1.15 4.83
C ILE A 238 -14.52 -1.20 5.37
N PRO A 239 -14.24 -2.05 6.35
CA PRO A 239 -12.90 -2.18 6.88
C PRO A 239 -11.94 -2.77 5.83
N LEU A 240 -10.75 -2.21 5.76
CA LEU A 240 -9.62 -2.72 5.00
C LEU A 240 -8.71 -3.44 6.00
N GLU A 241 -8.67 -4.77 5.92
CA GLU A 241 -7.98 -5.60 6.91
C GLU A 241 -7.02 -6.59 6.28
N GLN A 242 -5.94 -6.90 7.00
CA GLN A 242 -5.08 -8.04 6.72
C GLN A 242 -4.96 -8.91 7.98
N GLY A 243 -5.61 -10.04 7.97
CA GLY A 243 -5.71 -10.91 9.13
C GLY A 243 -6.46 -10.20 10.28
N LYS A 244 -5.73 -9.80 11.32
CA LYS A 244 -6.28 -9.06 12.47
C LYS A 244 -5.85 -7.58 12.49
N LYS A 245 -5.04 -7.13 11.51
CA LYS A 245 -4.55 -5.76 11.43
C LYS A 245 -5.54 -4.95 10.60
N LEU A 246 -6.15 -3.94 11.21
CA LEU A 246 -6.93 -2.92 10.50
C LEU A 246 -5.95 -1.95 9.82
N LEU A 247 -6.07 -1.81 8.51
CA LEU A 247 -5.26 -0.92 7.69
C LEU A 247 -5.96 0.42 7.46
N GLY A 248 -7.29 0.41 7.46
CA GLY A 248 -8.09 1.57 7.16
C GLY A 248 -9.54 1.24 6.81
N TYR A 249 -10.17 2.12 6.06
CA TYR A 249 -11.58 1.98 5.64
C TYR A 249 -11.76 2.43 4.20
N LEU A 250 -12.59 1.70 3.44
CA LEU A 250 -13.17 2.15 2.19
C LEU A 250 -14.52 2.79 2.49
N GLY A 251 -14.68 4.08 2.21
CA GLY A 251 -15.92 4.82 2.38
C GLY A 251 -16.62 5.09 1.05
N VAL A 252 -17.95 5.11 1.07
CA VAL A 252 -18.81 5.47 -0.08
C VAL A 252 -19.95 6.35 0.40
N ASP A 253 -20.06 7.57 -0.13
CA ASP A 253 -21.12 8.50 0.19
C ASP A 253 -22.20 8.50 -0.89
N ASN A 254 -23.45 8.49 -0.46
CA ASN A 254 -24.67 8.58 -1.26
C ASN A 254 -24.75 7.58 -2.43
N PRO A 255 -24.43 6.27 -2.22
CA PRO A 255 -24.59 5.29 -3.27
C PRO A 255 -26.06 5.12 -3.67
N SER A 256 -26.34 4.82 -4.95
CA SER A 256 -27.68 4.58 -5.49
C SER A 256 -28.34 3.39 -4.81
N ALA A 257 -29.58 3.58 -4.31
CA ALA A 257 -30.34 2.51 -3.66
C ALA A 257 -30.56 1.28 -4.56
N GLN A 258 -30.67 1.49 -5.87
CA GLN A 258 -30.90 0.42 -6.86
C GLN A 258 -29.67 -0.47 -7.07
N LYS A 259 -28.45 0.07 -6.84
CA LYS A 259 -27.19 -0.65 -6.96
C LYS A 259 -26.81 -1.40 -5.69
N LEU A 260 -27.46 -1.10 -4.55
CA LEU A 260 -27.13 -1.69 -3.26
C LEU A 260 -27.68 -3.13 -3.06
N GLU A 261 -28.74 -3.52 -3.77
CA GLU A 261 -29.22 -4.90 -3.78
C GLU A 261 -28.16 -5.84 -4.38
N ASN A 262 -27.48 -6.63 -3.61
CA ASN A 262 -26.40 -7.58 -3.97
C ASN A 262 -24.96 -7.03 -3.99
N ILE A 263 -24.72 -5.82 -3.48
CA ILE A 263 -23.40 -5.21 -3.49
C ILE A 263 -22.45 -5.80 -2.44
N SER A 264 -22.98 -6.39 -1.36
CA SER A 264 -22.21 -6.88 -0.22
C SER A 264 -20.99 -7.74 -0.65
N LYS A 265 -21.22 -8.75 -1.45
CA LYS A 265 -20.15 -9.64 -1.93
C LYS A 265 -19.10 -8.92 -2.78
N LEU A 266 -19.53 -8.02 -3.64
CA LEU A 266 -18.66 -7.26 -4.53
C LEU A 266 -17.73 -6.35 -3.74
N VAL A 267 -18.27 -5.63 -2.77
CA VAL A 267 -17.52 -4.67 -1.96
C VAL A 267 -16.55 -5.37 -1.02
N HIS A 268 -16.89 -6.52 -0.48
CA HIS A 268 -15.95 -7.33 0.32
C HIS A 268 -14.75 -7.80 -0.51
N VAL A 269 -14.98 -8.24 -1.75
CA VAL A 269 -13.88 -8.63 -2.64
C VAL A 269 -13.01 -7.41 -3.00
N LEU A 270 -13.63 -6.25 -3.26
CA LEU A 270 -12.90 -5.00 -3.51
C LEU A 270 -12.07 -4.57 -2.29
N ALA A 271 -12.65 -4.61 -1.09
CA ALA A 271 -11.93 -4.32 0.15
C ALA A 271 -10.74 -5.25 0.34
N TYR A 272 -10.90 -6.54 0.07
CA TYR A 272 -9.80 -7.50 0.10
C TYR A 272 -8.70 -7.17 -0.92
N LEU A 273 -9.05 -6.83 -2.17
CA LEU A 273 -8.08 -6.45 -3.20
C LEU A 273 -7.32 -5.17 -2.85
N LEU A 274 -8.03 -4.16 -2.33
CA LEU A 274 -7.44 -2.90 -1.86
C LEU A 274 -6.50 -3.16 -0.67
N SER A 275 -6.94 -3.93 0.33
CA SER A 275 -6.12 -4.31 1.48
C SER A 275 -4.84 -5.02 1.05
N ALA A 276 -4.93 -5.97 0.10
CA ALA A 276 -3.78 -6.66 -0.45
C ALA A 276 -2.83 -5.72 -1.23
N GLY A 277 -3.38 -4.71 -1.90
CA GLY A 277 -2.61 -3.64 -2.57
C GLY A 277 -1.83 -2.79 -1.56
N LEU A 278 -2.51 -2.27 -0.55
CA LEU A 278 -1.92 -1.44 0.52
C LEU A 278 -0.81 -2.20 1.26
N CYS A 279 -1.02 -3.47 1.59
CA CYS A 279 0.01 -4.30 2.22
C CYS A 279 1.24 -4.49 1.34
N ARG A 280 1.05 -4.75 0.04
CA ARG A 280 2.19 -4.87 -0.89
C ARG A 280 3.01 -3.59 -0.94
N ARG A 281 2.36 -2.41 -0.90
CA ARG A 281 3.02 -1.11 -0.84
C ARG A 281 3.83 -0.96 0.46
N GLU A 282 3.25 -1.28 1.62
CA GLU A 282 3.98 -1.28 2.90
C GLU A 282 5.18 -2.22 2.86
N ASP A 283 5.01 -3.45 2.37
CA ASP A 283 6.09 -4.45 2.25
C ASP A 283 7.19 -4.02 1.29
N GLN A 284 6.84 -3.31 0.22
CA GLN A 284 7.80 -2.78 -0.74
C GLN A 284 8.59 -1.63 -0.14
N ILE A 285 7.93 -0.64 0.47
CA ILE A 285 8.60 0.46 1.18
C ILE A 285 9.52 -0.09 2.27
N MET A 286 9.06 -1.10 3.01
CA MET A 286 9.87 -1.76 4.03
C MET A 286 11.09 -2.47 3.42
N ARG A 287 10.93 -3.21 2.32
CA ARG A 287 12.04 -3.88 1.61
C ARG A 287 13.04 -2.86 1.06
N GLU A 288 12.58 -1.78 0.46
CA GLU A 288 13.45 -0.70 -0.04
C GLU A 288 14.17 -0.02 1.11
N THR A 289 13.46 0.26 2.20
CA THR A 289 14.05 0.83 3.41
C THR A 289 15.13 -0.08 3.98
N LEU A 290 14.85 -1.37 4.18
CA LEU A 290 15.83 -2.34 4.68
C LEU A 290 16.97 -2.61 3.68
N SER A 291 16.71 -2.51 2.37
CA SER A 291 17.73 -2.69 1.32
C SER A 291 18.74 -1.55 1.26
N TYR A 292 18.32 -0.32 1.52
CA TYR A 292 19.15 0.87 1.26
C TYR A 292 19.41 1.74 2.48
N PHE A 293 18.70 1.54 3.59
CA PHE A 293 18.91 2.31 4.81
C PHE A 293 19.42 1.43 5.97
N ASP A 294 20.17 2.02 6.86
CA ASP A 294 20.56 1.41 8.14
C ASP A 294 19.39 1.53 9.13
N PRO A 295 18.88 0.41 9.68
CA PRO A 295 17.66 0.43 10.50
C PRO A 295 17.83 1.14 11.85
N LEU A 296 19.06 1.28 12.36
CA LEU A 296 19.32 1.96 13.63
C LEU A 296 19.37 3.48 13.44
N THR A 297 20.08 3.96 12.44
CA THR A 297 20.42 5.36 12.27
C THR A 297 19.60 6.08 11.21
N GLY A 298 18.95 5.35 10.32
CA GLY A 298 18.27 5.91 9.15
C GLY A 298 19.21 6.60 8.15
N ALA A 299 20.52 6.34 8.23
CA ALA A 299 21.48 6.67 7.18
C ALA A 299 21.37 5.68 6.03
N LEU A 300 21.88 6.02 4.86
CA LEU A 300 22.04 5.06 3.77
C LEU A 300 23.02 3.95 4.19
N ASN A 301 22.76 2.71 3.79
CA ASN A 301 23.59 1.58 4.14
C ASN A 301 24.70 1.30 3.07
N ARG A 302 25.50 0.25 3.29
CA ARG A 302 26.54 -0.17 2.38
C ARG A 302 26.04 -0.52 0.97
N SER A 303 24.83 -1.09 0.85
CA SER A 303 24.23 -1.43 -0.46
C SER A 303 23.87 -0.18 -1.25
N ALA A 304 23.29 0.84 -0.58
CA ALA A 304 23.05 2.14 -1.17
C ALA A 304 24.36 2.81 -1.62
N PHE A 305 25.39 2.77 -0.78
CA PHE A 305 26.72 3.29 -1.14
C PHE A 305 27.27 2.66 -2.42
N SER A 306 27.22 1.33 -2.54
CA SER A 306 27.72 0.61 -3.74
C SER A 306 26.96 0.99 -5.00
N ARG A 307 25.62 1.05 -4.92
CA ARG A 307 24.74 1.47 -6.03
C ARG A 307 25.07 2.91 -6.48
N ASP A 308 25.11 3.82 -5.52
CA ASP A 308 25.28 5.25 -5.80
C ASP A 308 26.69 5.56 -6.31
N LEU A 309 27.71 4.83 -5.86
CA LEU A 309 29.07 4.96 -6.34
C LEU A 309 29.16 4.65 -7.86
N GLU A 310 28.49 3.60 -8.33
CA GLU A 310 28.45 3.26 -9.77
C GLU A 310 27.79 4.38 -10.60
N LEU A 311 26.74 5.00 -10.07
CA LEU A 311 26.05 6.12 -10.72
C LEU A 311 26.91 7.38 -10.74
N PHE A 312 27.60 7.69 -9.65
CA PHE A 312 28.36 8.94 -9.51
C PHE A 312 29.60 9.00 -10.39
N ILE A 313 30.29 7.89 -10.65
CA ILE A 313 31.50 7.85 -11.45
C ILE A 313 31.34 8.49 -12.85
N SER A 314 30.16 8.42 -13.43
CA SER A 314 29.85 8.94 -14.77
C SER A 314 29.45 10.42 -14.80
N LEU A 315 29.31 11.08 -13.64
CA LEU A 315 28.79 12.46 -13.55
C LEU A 315 29.95 13.48 -13.75
N PRO A 316 29.74 14.52 -14.58
CA PRO A 316 30.76 15.55 -14.85
C PRO A 316 30.71 16.69 -13.82
N GLU A 317 30.67 16.38 -12.53
CA GLU A 317 30.60 17.36 -11.45
C GLU A 317 31.68 17.12 -10.39
N SER A 318 31.93 18.16 -9.57
CA SER A 318 32.90 18.03 -8.47
C SER A 318 32.33 17.17 -7.35
N VAL A 319 33.21 16.51 -6.62
CA VAL A 319 32.85 15.63 -5.52
C VAL A 319 33.81 15.80 -4.34
N GLY A 320 33.21 15.83 -3.14
CA GLY A 320 33.90 15.76 -1.87
C GLY A 320 33.53 14.48 -1.14
N VAL A 321 34.48 13.84 -0.50
CA VAL A 321 34.29 12.65 0.32
C VAL A 321 34.78 12.94 1.73
N VAL A 322 33.98 12.57 2.72
CA VAL A 322 34.36 12.61 4.14
C VAL A 322 34.22 11.21 4.71
N ARG A 323 35.29 10.68 5.31
CA ARG A 323 35.31 9.42 6.05
C ARG A 323 35.32 9.72 7.55
N ILE A 324 34.47 9.06 8.30
CA ILE A 324 34.34 9.25 9.73
C ILE A 324 34.33 7.89 10.42
N ASP A 325 35.08 7.77 11.52
CA ASP A 325 35.13 6.59 12.37
C ASP A 325 35.01 7.04 13.82
N ILE A 326 34.03 6.48 14.55
CA ILE A 326 33.81 6.82 15.98
C ILE A 326 34.87 6.09 16.81
N ASN A 327 35.67 6.84 17.53
CA ASN A 327 36.76 6.29 18.30
C ASN A 327 36.25 5.50 19.53
N ASN A 328 36.88 4.34 19.78
CA ASN A 328 36.65 3.52 20.96
C ASN A 328 35.18 3.05 21.18
N MET A 329 34.41 2.85 20.09
CA MET A 329 33.00 2.45 20.16
C MET A 329 32.80 1.15 20.96
N LYS A 330 33.72 0.19 20.83
CA LYS A 330 33.68 -1.05 21.61
C LYS A 330 33.80 -0.75 23.13
N GLN A 331 34.72 0.11 23.52
CA GLN A 331 34.90 0.49 24.93
C GLN A 331 33.66 1.22 25.45
N ILE A 332 33.08 2.11 24.64
CA ILE A 332 31.82 2.81 25.00
C ILE A 332 30.71 1.78 25.25
N ASN A 333 30.57 0.77 24.43
CA ASN A 333 29.57 -0.29 24.59
C ASN A 333 29.87 -1.15 25.85
N ASP A 334 31.14 -1.48 26.11
CA ASP A 334 31.54 -2.31 27.23
C ASP A 334 31.32 -1.55 28.58
N GLU A 335 31.56 -0.24 28.62
CA GLU A 335 31.46 0.59 29.85
C GLU A 335 30.02 1.13 30.08
N LYS A 336 29.33 1.58 29.03
CA LYS A 336 28.04 2.28 29.14
C LYS A 336 26.85 1.48 28.62
N GLY A 337 27.10 0.30 28.05
CA GLY A 337 26.09 -0.58 27.48
C GLY A 337 25.74 -0.24 26.02
N GLN A 338 25.21 -1.24 25.29
CA GLN A 338 24.89 -1.15 23.89
C GLN A 338 23.88 -0.04 23.57
N ALA A 339 22.85 0.16 24.41
CA ALA A 339 21.86 1.21 24.23
C ALA A 339 22.46 2.64 24.25
N PHE A 340 23.57 2.84 24.95
CA PHE A 340 24.31 4.11 24.91
C PHE A 340 25.05 4.25 23.58
N GLY A 341 25.74 3.20 23.13
CA GLY A 341 26.40 3.20 21.84
C GLY A 341 25.45 3.45 20.67
N ASP A 342 24.25 2.87 20.71
CA ASP A 342 23.21 3.11 19.72
C ASP A 342 22.81 4.60 19.66
N ARG A 343 22.67 5.26 20.83
CA ARG A 343 22.42 6.72 20.88
C ARG A 343 23.55 7.54 20.30
N VAL A 344 24.81 7.13 20.52
CA VAL A 344 25.99 7.79 19.93
C VAL A 344 25.95 7.71 18.40
N LEU A 345 25.62 6.55 17.84
CA LEU A 345 25.48 6.35 16.40
C LEU A 345 24.33 7.18 15.79
N ILE A 346 23.20 7.26 16.48
CA ILE A 346 22.07 8.10 16.08
C ILE A 346 22.45 9.57 16.12
N ALA A 347 23.05 10.05 17.23
CA ALA A 347 23.48 11.43 17.37
C ALA A 347 24.53 11.85 16.33
N MET A 348 25.46 10.96 15.99
CA MET A 348 26.40 11.15 14.88
C MET A 348 25.66 11.34 13.57
N THR A 349 24.74 10.47 13.26
CA THR A 349 23.94 10.55 12.02
C THR A 349 23.16 11.85 11.93
N GLU A 350 22.50 12.28 13.00
CA GLU A 350 21.76 13.55 13.02
C GLU A 350 22.70 14.77 12.87
N THR A 351 23.89 14.72 13.46
CA THR A 351 24.91 15.75 13.29
C THR A 351 25.37 15.82 11.82
N LEU A 352 25.61 14.67 11.19
CA LEU A 352 25.98 14.61 9.77
C LEU A 352 24.83 15.10 8.86
N LYS A 353 23.58 14.72 9.14
CA LYS A 353 22.41 15.18 8.39
C LYS A 353 22.24 16.71 8.44
N SER A 354 22.48 17.32 9.57
CA SER A 354 22.37 18.78 9.75
C SER A 354 23.34 19.55 8.87
N LEU A 355 24.54 19.00 8.65
CA LEU A 355 25.59 19.64 7.84
C LEU A 355 25.54 19.29 6.36
N PHE A 356 25.30 18.04 6.03
CA PHE A 356 25.50 17.51 4.68
C PHE A 356 24.17 17.13 3.97
N GLY A 357 23.06 17.07 4.70
CA GLY A 357 21.77 16.61 4.18
C GLY A 357 21.63 15.08 4.21
N SER A 358 20.41 14.59 4.32
CA SER A 358 20.11 13.17 4.58
C SER A 358 20.50 12.20 3.46
N GLY A 359 20.46 12.65 2.21
CA GLY A 359 20.74 11.79 1.04
C GLY A 359 22.22 11.57 0.72
N ASN A 360 23.14 12.06 1.57
CA ASN A 360 24.58 12.05 1.30
C ASN A 360 25.39 11.22 2.31
N ILE A 361 24.73 10.60 3.29
CA ILE A 361 25.37 9.95 4.44
C ILE A 361 25.15 8.46 4.36
N TYR A 362 26.23 7.71 4.39
CA TYR A 362 26.26 6.25 4.34
C TYR A 362 26.91 5.71 5.61
N ARG A 363 26.26 4.76 6.27
CA ARG A 363 26.88 3.95 7.33
C ARG A 363 27.45 2.69 6.68
N SER A 364 28.77 2.64 6.51
CA SER A 364 29.43 1.56 5.76
C SER A 364 29.61 0.29 6.58
N SER A 365 29.90 0.42 7.87
CA SER A 365 29.98 -0.68 8.84
C SER A 365 29.95 -0.12 10.27
N GLY A 366 29.53 -0.90 11.24
CA GLY A 366 29.63 -0.64 12.67
C GLY A 366 29.60 0.85 13.09
N ASP A 367 30.77 1.43 13.27
CA ASP A 367 31.05 2.80 13.71
C ASP A 367 31.58 3.72 12.59
N GLU A 368 31.58 3.23 11.33
CA GLU A 368 32.12 3.96 10.18
C GLU A 368 31.04 4.61 9.33
N PHE A 369 31.24 5.89 9.01
CA PHE A 369 30.39 6.67 8.11
C PHE A 369 31.17 7.21 6.91
N ILE A 370 30.46 7.35 5.78
CA ILE A 370 30.95 7.99 4.57
C ILE A 370 29.96 9.09 4.21
N VAL A 371 30.45 10.28 3.88
CA VAL A 371 29.65 11.35 3.31
C VAL A 371 30.14 11.64 1.92
N ILE A 372 29.25 11.67 0.92
CA ILE A 372 29.56 12.02 -0.46
C ILE A 372 28.82 13.30 -0.82
N CYS A 373 29.54 14.38 -1.08
CA CYS A 373 28.99 15.67 -1.46
C CYS A 373 29.26 15.92 -2.93
N ARG A 374 28.22 15.94 -3.76
CA ARG A 374 28.33 16.28 -5.18
C ARG A 374 28.17 17.80 -5.37
N SER A 375 28.71 18.32 -6.46
CA SER A 375 28.65 19.75 -6.83
C SER A 375 29.09 20.69 -5.71
N ILE A 376 30.10 20.29 -4.93
CA ILE A 376 30.64 21.07 -3.81
C ILE A 376 32.01 21.67 -4.18
N SER A 377 32.30 22.92 -3.75
CA SER A 377 33.64 23.46 -3.86
C SER A 377 34.53 22.93 -2.73
N ARG A 378 35.85 22.95 -2.96
CA ARG A 378 36.85 22.48 -1.99
C ARG A 378 36.75 23.28 -0.68
N GLU A 379 36.66 24.61 -0.78
CA GLU A 379 36.62 25.52 0.35
C GLU A 379 35.35 25.28 1.21
N LYS A 380 34.24 24.99 0.55
CA LYS A 380 32.98 24.67 1.25
C LYS A 380 33.02 23.31 1.93
N LEU A 381 33.69 22.32 1.34
CA LEU A 381 33.92 21.02 1.98
C LEU A 381 34.80 21.18 3.22
N ASP A 382 35.96 21.86 3.08
CA ASP A 382 36.90 22.09 4.18
C ASP A 382 36.24 22.83 5.35
N SER A 383 35.43 23.86 5.05
CA SER A 383 34.65 24.59 6.09
C SER A 383 33.65 23.67 6.82
N LYS A 384 32.91 22.84 6.08
CA LYS A 384 31.96 21.87 6.68
C LYS A 384 32.64 20.82 7.54
N VAL A 385 33.81 20.34 7.12
CA VAL A 385 34.59 19.37 7.92
C VAL A 385 35.14 19.99 9.19
N GLN A 386 35.56 21.24 9.15
CA GLN A 386 36.01 21.97 10.34
C GLN A 386 34.83 22.17 11.34
N GLU A 387 33.66 22.55 10.82
CA GLU A 387 32.44 22.68 11.63
C GLU A 387 32.00 21.33 12.23
N LEU A 388 32.12 20.24 11.46
CA LEU A 388 31.80 18.87 11.89
C LEU A 388 32.58 18.48 13.15
N GLY A 389 33.89 18.75 13.20
CA GLY A 389 34.72 18.45 14.36
C GLY A 389 34.16 19.08 15.66
N SER A 390 33.80 20.37 15.57
CA SER A 390 33.23 21.10 16.72
C SER A 390 31.83 20.59 17.10
N LEU A 391 31.03 20.21 16.13
CA LEU A 391 29.67 19.68 16.39
C LEU A 391 29.69 18.27 16.98
N ILE A 392 30.63 17.41 16.58
CA ILE A 392 30.79 16.08 17.15
C ILE A 392 31.15 16.20 18.65
N GLU A 393 32.12 17.04 19.02
CA GLU A 393 32.48 17.26 20.40
C GLU A 393 31.30 17.76 21.25
N LYS A 394 30.44 18.58 20.68
CA LYS A 394 29.29 19.16 21.38
C LYS A 394 28.08 18.22 21.48
N ASN A 395 27.78 17.46 20.42
CA ASN A 395 26.48 16.78 20.26
C ASN A 395 26.56 15.25 20.42
N VAL A 396 27.73 14.64 20.31
CA VAL A 396 27.84 13.18 20.15
C VAL A 396 28.45 12.49 21.39
N GLU A 397 28.86 13.22 22.40
CA GLU A 397 29.49 12.66 23.61
C GLU A 397 30.59 11.61 23.34
N CYS A 398 31.29 11.74 22.19
CA CYS A 398 32.38 10.87 21.80
C CYS A 398 33.39 11.64 20.93
N HIS A 399 34.51 10.99 20.63
CA HIS A 399 35.46 11.48 19.63
C HIS A 399 35.35 10.68 18.36
N ALA A 400 35.63 11.33 17.21
CA ALA A 400 35.69 10.65 15.92
C ALA A 400 36.92 11.06 15.15
N SER A 401 37.45 10.13 14.40
CA SER A 401 38.53 10.37 13.44
C SER A 401 37.97 10.67 12.07
N ILE A 402 38.39 11.80 11.48
CA ILE A 402 37.83 12.31 10.24
C ILE A 402 38.95 12.38 9.20
N GLY A 403 38.67 11.91 7.99
CA GLY A 403 39.51 12.14 6.80
C GLY A 403 38.61 12.66 5.67
N HIS A 404 39.11 13.60 4.86
CA HIS A 404 38.35 14.12 3.73
C HIS A 404 39.21 14.41 2.52
N GLN A 405 38.60 14.33 1.35
CA GLN A 405 39.25 14.66 0.09
C GLN A 405 38.26 15.23 -0.92
N TRP A 406 38.77 15.99 -1.88
CA TRP A 406 37.97 16.62 -2.91
C TRP A 406 38.58 16.36 -4.32
N ALA A 407 37.69 16.22 -5.30
CA ALA A 407 38.08 16.15 -6.71
C ALA A 407 37.17 17.04 -7.57
N ARG A 408 37.73 17.50 -8.69
CA ARG A 408 37.01 18.34 -9.66
C ARG A 408 35.96 17.58 -10.44
N GLU A 409 36.12 16.26 -10.56
CA GLU A 409 35.24 15.37 -11.30
C GLU A 409 34.96 14.10 -10.53
N CYS A 410 33.74 13.60 -10.62
CA CYS A 410 33.32 12.36 -9.98
C CYS A 410 34.06 11.10 -10.49
N SER A 411 34.66 11.15 -11.68
CA SER A 411 35.52 10.08 -12.19
C SER A 411 36.67 9.69 -11.26
N ALA A 412 37.09 10.62 -10.38
CA ALA A 412 38.16 10.40 -9.40
C ALA A 412 37.65 9.88 -8.04
N ILE A 413 36.33 9.60 -7.89
CA ILE A 413 35.69 9.33 -6.58
C ILE A 413 36.34 8.15 -5.84
N GLN A 414 36.66 7.06 -6.52
CA GLN A 414 37.31 5.89 -5.91
C GLN A 414 38.68 6.24 -5.32
N ARG A 415 39.45 7.07 -6.01
CA ARG A 415 40.76 7.52 -5.54
C ARG A 415 40.63 8.40 -4.30
N ILE A 416 39.71 9.39 -4.32
CA ILE A 416 39.58 10.28 -3.18
C ILE A 416 38.92 9.60 -1.96
N ILE A 417 38.13 8.54 -2.16
CA ILE A 417 37.63 7.68 -1.05
C ILE A 417 38.84 7.03 -0.35
N PHE A 418 39.76 6.46 -1.12
CA PHE A 418 40.96 5.84 -0.57
C PHE A 418 41.85 6.86 0.17
N GLU A 419 42.13 8.01 -0.46
CA GLU A 419 42.92 9.09 0.17
C GLU A 419 42.26 9.64 1.47
N ALA A 420 40.92 9.76 1.51
CA ALA A 420 40.19 10.15 2.71
C ALA A 420 40.28 9.09 3.81
N ASP A 421 40.28 7.82 3.43
CA ASP A 421 40.41 6.70 4.37
C ASP A 421 41.80 6.67 5.00
N GLU A 422 42.88 6.88 4.20
CA GLU A 422 44.25 7.00 4.72
C GLU A 422 44.39 8.19 5.68
N MET A 423 43.79 9.33 5.37
CA MET A 423 43.80 10.50 6.25
C MET A 423 43.05 10.23 7.58
N MET A 424 41.88 9.59 7.51
CA MET A 424 41.10 9.18 8.70
C MET A 424 41.92 8.22 9.58
N ALA A 425 42.57 7.21 8.98
CA ALA A 425 43.41 6.24 9.69
C ALA A 425 44.61 6.90 10.37
N ALA A 426 45.24 7.87 9.70
CA ALA A 426 46.33 8.66 10.29
C ALA A 426 45.85 9.48 11.51
N ASN A 427 44.68 10.12 11.42
CA ASN A 427 44.10 10.87 12.51
C ASN A 427 43.70 9.94 13.66
N LYS A 428 43.16 8.75 13.41
CA LYS A 428 42.85 7.73 14.39
C LYS A 428 44.10 7.29 15.16
N LYS A 429 45.20 7.06 14.44
CA LYS A 429 46.50 6.70 15.02
C LYS A 429 47.02 7.82 15.95
N LYS A 430 46.94 9.07 15.52
CA LYS A 430 47.33 10.23 16.33
C LYS A 430 46.49 10.36 17.60
N TYR A 431 45.15 10.22 17.50
CA TYR A 431 44.25 10.24 18.65
C TYR A 431 44.64 9.19 19.71
N HIS A 432 44.92 7.95 19.29
CA HIS A 432 45.36 6.89 20.18
C HIS A 432 46.73 7.17 20.84
N GLN A 433 47.65 7.84 20.17
CA GLN A 433 48.92 8.25 20.72
C GLN A 433 48.75 9.37 21.78
N ASP A 434 47.93 10.37 21.48
CA ASP A 434 47.72 11.53 22.33
C ASP A 434 46.91 11.20 23.60
N THR A 435 45.98 10.25 23.53
CA THR A 435 45.11 9.85 24.66
C THR A 435 45.72 8.77 25.55
N GLY A 436 46.88 8.21 25.17
CA GLY A 436 47.53 7.14 25.96
C GLY A 436 46.71 5.84 26.06
N ILE A 437 45.62 5.75 25.32
CA ILE A 437 44.81 4.53 25.21
C ILE A 437 45.56 3.59 24.27
N HIS A 438 46.54 2.91 24.81
CA HIS A 438 47.20 1.82 24.13
C HIS A 438 46.24 0.61 24.11
N HIS A 439 45.49 0.40 23.02
CA HIS A 439 45.31 -0.98 22.62
C HIS A 439 46.72 -1.54 22.41
N PRO A 440 47.12 -2.69 22.99
CA PRO A 440 48.47 -3.22 22.83
C PRO A 440 48.78 -3.25 21.34
N VAL A 441 49.74 -2.40 20.96
CA VAL A 441 50.06 -2.14 19.56
C VAL A 441 50.78 -3.35 19.02
N VAL A 442 50.06 -4.18 18.34
CA VAL A 442 50.60 -5.31 17.58
C VAL A 442 51.11 -4.84 16.19
N THR A 443 51.61 -3.61 16.09
CA THR A 443 51.90 -3.02 14.78
C THR A 443 53.19 -3.55 14.14
N ASP A 444 54.25 -3.71 14.87
CA ASP A 444 55.51 -4.16 14.26
C ASP A 444 55.51 -5.66 13.95
N ASP A 445 54.87 -6.46 14.78
CA ASP A 445 54.75 -7.91 14.59
C ASP A 445 53.82 -8.26 13.42
N ILE A 446 52.74 -7.46 13.25
CA ILE A 446 51.83 -7.63 12.10
C ILE A 446 52.45 -7.11 10.82
N LEU A 447 53.04 -5.94 10.83
CA LEU A 447 53.72 -5.39 9.65
C LEU A 447 54.88 -6.30 9.16
N GLY A 448 55.53 -6.98 10.10
CA GLY A 448 56.55 -7.99 9.81
C GLY A 448 56.00 -9.20 9.03
N LEU A 449 54.70 -9.50 9.08
CA LEU A 449 54.08 -10.58 8.30
C LEU A 449 54.08 -10.33 6.80
N ALA A 450 54.27 -9.07 6.35
CA ALA A 450 54.45 -8.75 4.94
C ALA A 450 55.75 -9.29 4.33
N GLN A 451 56.64 -9.80 5.15
CA GLN A 451 57.88 -10.44 4.70
C GLN A 451 57.75 -11.96 4.70
N PRO A 452 58.09 -12.65 3.60
CA PRO A 452 57.89 -14.12 3.47
C PRO A 452 58.57 -14.94 4.57
N GLU A 453 59.72 -14.51 5.02
CA GLU A 453 60.54 -15.20 6.03
C GLU A 453 59.89 -15.11 7.42
N ASN A 454 59.37 -13.93 7.78
CA ASN A 454 58.71 -13.71 9.05
C ASN A 454 57.37 -14.43 9.10
N LEU A 455 56.57 -14.38 8.02
CA LEU A 455 55.31 -15.12 7.95
C LEU A 455 55.55 -16.62 8.14
N GLN A 456 56.59 -17.18 7.48
CA GLN A 456 56.92 -18.59 7.58
C GLN A 456 57.43 -18.97 8.97
N LYS A 457 58.13 -18.07 9.64
CA LYS A 457 58.54 -18.24 11.03
C LYS A 457 57.33 -18.31 11.96
N VAL A 458 56.39 -17.36 11.85
CA VAL A 458 55.18 -17.26 12.64
C VAL A 458 54.27 -18.49 12.46
N ILE A 459 54.18 -19.02 11.22
CA ILE A 459 53.48 -20.27 10.90
C ILE A 459 54.14 -21.46 11.62
N ARG A 460 55.46 -21.59 11.54
CA ARG A 460 56.23 -22.68 12.19
C ARG A 460 56.14 -22.62 13.72
N GLU A 461 56.10 -21.42 14.29
CA GLU A 461 55.90 -21.20 15.72
C GLU A 461 54.48 -21.54 16.23
N GLY A 462 53.54 -21.90 15.31
CA GLY A 462 52.17 -22.26 15.64
C GLY A 462 51.37 -21.08 16.19
N ARG A 463 51.73 -19.87 15.81
CA ARG A 463 51.04 -18.65 16.27
C ARG A 463 49.77 -18.37 15.50
N PHE A 464 49.54 -18.95 14.33
CA PHE A 464 48.25 -18.94 13.67
C PHE A 464 47.39 -20.08 14.24
N LEU A 465 46.34 -19.67 14.96
CA LEU A 465 45.37 -20.56 15.60
C LEU A 465 44.13 -20.68 14.70
N VAL A 466 43.55 -21.88 14.65
CA VAL A 466 42.30 -22.10 13.94
C VAL A 466 41.21 -22.41 14.98
N TYR A 467 40.20 -21.56 15.06
CA TYR A 467 39.00 -21.75 15.87
C TYR A 467 37.88 -22.30 15.00
N PHE A 468 37.03 -23.11 15.56
CA PHE A 468 35.87 -23.67 14.87
C PHE A 468 34.59 -23.08 15.42
N GLN A 469 33.84 -22.36 14.60
CA GLN A 469 32.52 -21.88 14.94
C GLN A 469 31.47 -22.90 14.48
N PRO A 470 30.72 -23.54 15.40
CA PRO A 470 29.78 -24.58 15.01
C PRO A 470 28.60 -24.00 14.24
N LYS A 471 28.16 -24.71 13.20
CA LYS A 471 26.93 -24.46 12.46
C LYS A 471 25.91 -25.54 12.83
N VAL A 472 24.74 -25.11 13.33
CA VAL A 472 23.68 -26.02 13.75
C VAL A 472 22.45 -25.86 12.87
N SER A 473 21.74 -26.96 12.63
CA SER A 473 20.45 -26.94 11.94
C SER A 473 19.40 -26.24 12.80
N ILE A 474 18.73 -25.25 12.26
CA ILE A 474 17.62 -24.56 12.94
C ILE A 474 16.44 -25.50 13.20
N GLN A 475 16.25 -26.53 12.35
CA GLN A 475 15.12 -27.46 12.46
C GLN A 475 15.24 -28.45 13.64
N ASN A 476 16.46 -28.87 13.99
CA ASN A 476 16.66 -29.95 14.96
C ASN A 476 17.82 -29.74 15.94
N GLY A 477 18.49 -28.59 15.90
CA GLY A 477 19.61 -28.25 16.79
C GLY A 477 20.87 -29.08 16.59
N LYS A 478 20.94 -29.93 15.56
CA LYS A 478 22.12 -30.81 15.34
C LYS A 478 23.24 -30.02 14.67
N LEU A 479 24.46 -30.38 15.05
CA LEU A 479 25.67 -29.87 14.40
C LEU A 479 25.73 -30.38 12.94
N ILE A 480 25.81 -29.44 11.98
CA ILE A 480 25.87 -29.75 10.55
C ILE A 480 27.22 -29.37 9.92
N GLY A 481 28.07 -28.71 10.68
CA GLY A 481 29.41 -28.29 10.24
C GLY A 481 30.02 -27.28 11.18
N ALA A 482 31.17 -26.77 10.80
CA ALA A 482 31.82 -25.68 11.50
C ALA A 482 32.54 -24.76 10.50
N GLU A 483 32.66 -23.49 10.83
CA GLU A 483 33.50 -22.54 10.09
C GLU A 483 34.87 -22.46 10.76
N ALA A 484 35.94 -22.59 9.96
CA ALA A 484 37.31 -22.46 10.44
C ALA A 484 37.72 -20.98 10.41
N LEU A 485 37.99 -20.42 11.56
CA LEU A 485 38.32 -19.00 11.76
C LEU A 485 39.74 -18.86 12.25
N VAL A 486 40.61 -18.29 11.44
CA VAL A 486 42.01 -18.05 11.80
C VAL A 486 42.15 -16.90 12.79
N ARG A 487 43.06 -17.02 13.74
CA ARG A 487 43.48 -15.97 14.68
C ARG A 487 45.01 -15.96 14.75
N LEU A 488 45.62 -14.79 14.94
CA LEU A 488 47.03 -14.65 15.19
C LEU A 488 47.30 -14.46 16.67
N ARG A 489 48.21 -15.23 17.24
CA ARG A 489 48.67 -15.05 18.61
C ARG A 489 50.02 -14.31 18.61
N THR A 490 50.08 -13.18 19.30
CA THR A 490 51.31 -12.40 19.47
C THR A 490 52.29 -13.09 20.41
N PRO A 491 53.57 -12.66 20.48
CA PRO A 491 54.51 -13.13 21.47
C PRO A 491 54.06 -12.89 22.89
N GLU A 492 53.30 -11.82 23.12
CA GLU A 492 52.72 -11.43 24.44
C GLU A 492 51.42 -12.23 24.75
N ASN A 493 51.12 -13.25 23.93
CA ASN A 493 49.95 -14.11 24.09
C ASN A 493 48.57 -13.42 23.85
N VAL A 494 48.55 -12.30 23.10
CA VAL A 494 47.35 -11.60 22.70
C VAL A 494 46.79 -12.25 21.41
N ILE A 495 45.47 -12.48 21.36
CA ILE A 495 44.76 -13.01 20.17
C ILE A 495 44.33 -11.85 19.30
N VAL A 496 44.80 -11.85 18.06
CA VAL A 496 44.51 -10.84 17.03
C VAL A 496 43.50 -11.39 16.03
N ALA A 497 42.49 -10.62 15.72
CA ALA A 497 41.46 -10.97 14.77
C ALA A 497 41.92 -10.81 13.31
N PRO A 498 41.31 -11.54 12.35
CA PRO A 498 41.71 -11.59 10.95
C PRO A 498 41.74 -10.25 10.23
N ASP A 499 40.82 -9.37 10.56
CA ASP A 499 40.68 -8.01 10.00
C ASP A 499 41.94 -7.15 10.16
N ARG A 500 42.79 -7.51 11.12
CA ARG A 500 44.06 -6.80 11.37
C ARG A 500 45.25 -7.25 10.52
N PHE A 501 45.28 -8.50 10.07
CA PHE A 501 46.42 -9.05 9.35
C PHE A 501 46.08 -9.58 7.95
N ILE A 502 44.83 -10.01 7.66
CA ILE A 502 44.43 -10.51 6.34
C ILE A 502 44.63 -9.44 5.26
N PRO A 503 44.21 -8.18 5.40
CA PRO A 503 44.39 -7.16 4.37
C PRO A 503 45.85 -6.93 4.01
N LEU A 504 46.74 -7.07 4.97
CA LEU A 504 48.21 -6.96 4.76
C LEU A 504 48.71 -8.15 3.94
N LEU A 505 48.27 -9.36 4.23
CA LEU A 505 48.66 -10.59 3.54
C LEU A 505 48.11 -10.64 2.12
N GLU A 506 46.95 -10.08 1.88
CA GLU A 506 46.35 -9.91 0.54
C GLU A 506 47.17 -8.92 -0.30
N ARG A 507 47.50 -7.74 0.25
CA ARG A 507 48.34 -6.72 -0.44
C ARG A 507 49.73 -7.26 -0.74
N SER A 508 50.30 -8.04 0.16
CA SER A 508 51.63 -8.68 -0.05
C SER A 508 51.55 -9.97 -0.85
N ARG A 509 50.38 -10.38 -1.35
CA ARG A 509 50.11 -11.62 -2.12
C ARG A 509 50.54 -12.89 -1.39
N MET A 510 50.46 -12.87 -0.05
CA MET A 510 50.87 -14.01 0.77
C MET A 510 49.68 -14.71 1.47
N ILE A 511 48.45 -14.27 1.24
CA ILE A 511 47.27 -14.83 1.87
C ILE A 511 47.13 -16.35 1.65
N SER A 512 47.46 -16.83 0.47
CA SER A 512 47.41 -18.27 0.14
C SER A 512 48.25 -19.14 1.08
N ARG A 513 49.32 -18.63 1.71
CA ARG A 513 50.09 -19.39 2.70
C ARG A 513 49.32 -19.63 3.97
N ILE A 514 48.47 -18.68 4.37
CA ILE A 514 47.56 -18.83 5.50
C ILE A 514 46.42 -19.76 5.16
N ASP A 515 45.86 -19.67 3.95
CA ASP A 515 44.80 -20.56 3.48
C ASP A 515 45.25 -22.02 3.53
N PHE A 516 46.46 -22.31 3.02
CA PHE A 516 47.04 -23.66 3.11
C PHE A 516 47.29 -24.08 4.57
N HIS A 517 47.78 -23.18 5.42
CA HIS A 517 47.99 -23.50 6.84
C HIS A 517 46.66 -23.84 7.54
N VAL A 518 45.60 -23.04 7.30
CA VAL A 518 44.27 -23.28 7.84
C VAL A 518 43.74 -24.63 7.32
N PHE A 519 43.90 -24.90 6.01
CA PHE A 519 43.47 -26.16 5.41
C PHE A 519 44.16 -27.38 6.05
N ASP A 520 45.50 -27.33 6.22
CA ASP A 520 46.28 -28.39 6.88
C ASP A 520 45.80 -28.62 8.32
N ARG A 521 45.50 -27.56 9.06
CA ARG A 521 45.00 -27.65 10.45
C ARG A 521 43.60 -28.25 10.50
N VAL A 522 42.72 -27.89 9.56
CA VAL A 522 41.37 -28.49 9.44
C VAL A 522 41.47 -29.96 9.12
N CYS A 523 42.32 -30.36 8.16
CA CYS A 523 42.55 -31.79 7.82
C CYS A 523 43.09 -32.58 9.02
N ALA A 524 44.08 -32.00 9.74
CA ALA A 524 44.60 -32.66 10.96
C ALA A 524 43.60 -32.78 12.10
N TYR A 525 42.57 -31.93 12.14
CA TYR A 525 41.48 -32.01 13.13
C TYR A 525 40.43 -33.09 12.75
N LEU A 526 40.22 -33.29 11.44
CA LEU A 526 39.24 -34.27 10.94
C LEU A 526 39.79 -35.69 10.85
N SER A 527 41.13 -35.89 10.87
CA SER A 527 41.80 -37.20 10.91
C SER A 527 41.98 -37.72 12.31
#